data_f33d56195a70295b3d672a1038ed04be
#
_entry.id   f33d56195a70295b3d672a1038ed04be
#
_cell.length_a   1.000
_cell.length_b   1.000
_cell.length_c   1.000
_cell.angle_alpha   90.00
_cell.angle_beta   90.00
_cell.angle_gamma   90.00
#
_symmetry.space_group_name_H-M   'P 1'
#
loop_
_entity.id
_entity.type
_entity.pdbx_description
1 polymer ?
#
loop_
_entity_poly.entity_id
_entity_poly.type
_entity_poly.pdbx_seq_one_letter_code
_entity_poly.pdbx_strand_id
1 'polypeptide(L)'
;YRDQTSDGFNRMRRRIMFSDQWENDYMEFIEQNPLTLCSGLSYRGKSNKLEHAQRMNALIFDLDGVGLKELRNLFLRFGGDPTRLRRLPMPTYLVLSGTCLHVCYFFREPIDLYPNIKIQLKSLKYDLTFRMWEYKATSQNKEIQYQSINQSFRMVGSINEKHGNQIVAFRTGEPVTLEYLNAYARPENRVDVNKPFRPSKITREAARE
;
A
#
# COMPACT_ATOMS: atom_id res chain seq x y z
N TYR A 1 8.71 9.22 -10.48
CA TYR A 1 10.13 9.47 -10.20
C TYR A 1 10.45 10.97 -10.27
N ARG A 2 11.53 11.35 -9.66
CA ARG A 2 12.04 12.72 -9.74
C ARG A 2 12.98 12.82 -10.94
N ASP A 3 12.66 13.71 -11.88
CA ASP A 3 13.54 13.99 -13.02
C ASP A 3 14.63 14.98 -12.60
N GLN A 4 15.86 14.54 -12.68
CA GLN A 4 17.03 15.34 -12.35
C GLN A 4 17.61 16.11 -13.56
N THR A 5 17.12 15.82 -14.77
CA THR A 5 17.69 16.34 -16.03
C THR A 5 17.06 17.65 -16.51
N SER A 6 15.96 18.09 -15.93
CA SER A 6 15.28 19.31 -16.36
C SER A 6 15.65 20.49 -15.48
N ASP A 7 16.32 21.47 -16.05
CA ASP A 7 16.55 22.88 -15.67
C ASP A 7 16.18 23.31 -14.22
N GLY A 8 16.79 22.68 -13.21
CA GLY A 8 16.69 23.07 -11.81
C GLY A 8 15.33 22.82 -11.14
N PHE A 9 14.34 22.27 -11.83
CA PHE A 9 13.04 21.93 -11.26
C PHE A 9 12.92 20.41 -11.05
N ASN A 10 13.00 19.96 -9.81
CA ASN A 10 12.75 18.60 -9.38
C ASN A 10 11.27 18.21 -9.57
N ARG A 11 10.80 18.08 -10.79
CA ARG A 11 9.42 17.71 -11.09
C ARG A 11 9.25 16.19 -10.99
N MET A 12 8.17 15.78 -10.32
CA MET A 12 7.77 14.38 -10.34
C MET A 12 7.18 14.04 -11.71
N ARG A 13 7.79 13.08 -12.40
CA ARG A 13 7.31 12.54 -13.69
C ARG A 13 6.71 11.15 -13.51
N ARG A 14 6.00 10.69 -14.52
CA ARG A 14 5.37 9.37 -14.57
C ARG A 14 5.96 8.55 -15.69
N ARG A 15 6.22 7.28 -15.41
CA ARG A 15 6.53 6.27 -16.41
C ARG A 15 5.48 5.17 -16.36
N ILE A 16 5.08 4.68 -17.53
CA ILE A 16 4.24 3.49 -17.66
C ILE A 16 5.20 2.31 -17.87
N MET A 17 5.01 1.26 -17.07
CA MET A 17 5.67 -0.03 -17.26
C MET A 17 4.62 -1.03 -17.74
N PHE A 18 4.93 -1.73 -18.83
CA PHE A 18 4.08 -2.78 -19.37
C PHE A 18 4.48 -4.13 -18.79
N SER A 19 3.52 -5.05 -18.69
CA SER A 19 3.69 -6.33 -18.01
C SER A 19 4.69 -7.28 -18.68
N ASP A 20 4.95 -7.13 -19.97
CA ASP A 20 5.87 -7.96 -20.73
C ASP A 20 7.34 -7.51 -20.65
N GLN A 21 7.60 -6.30 -20.20
CA GLN A 21 8.94 -5.71 -20.13
C GLN A 21 9.29 -5.16 -18.75
N TRP A 22 8.41 -5.33 -17.77
CA TRP A 22 8.52 -4.63 -16.50
C TRP A 22 9.80 -4.94 -15.72
N GLU A 23 10.35 -6.14 -15.83
CA GLU A 23 11.57 -6.54 -15.11
C GLU A 23 12.78 -5.70 -15.54
N ASN A 24 13.03 -5.64 -16.84
CA ASN A 24 14.14 -4.85 -17.40
C ASN A 24 13.91 -3.35 -17.17
N ASP A 25 12.68 -2.88 -17.45
CA ASP A 25 12.31 -1.49 -17.23
C ASP A 25 12.43 -1.08 -15.75
N TYR A 26 12.12 -1.99 -14.83
CA TYR A 26 12.20 -1.72 -13.40
C TYR A 26 13.63 -1.49 -12.94
N MET A 27 14.55 -2.39 -13.28
CA MET A 27 15.95 -2.31 -12.86
C MET A 27 16.63 -1.08 -13.44
N GLU A 28 16.51 -0.88 -14.75
CA GLU A 28 17.06 0.31 -15.41
C GLU A 28 16.51 1.61 -14.81
N PHE A 29 15.21 1.62 -14.52
CA PHE A 29 14.54 2.81 -14.02
C PHE A 29 14.98 3.20 -12.61
N ILE A 30 15.15 2.25 -11.68
CA ILE A 30 15.63 2.54 -10.32
C ILE A 30 17.11 2.92 -10.30
N GLU A 31 17.93 2.39 -11.20
CA GLU A 31 19.32 2.77 -11.32
C GLU A 31 19.47 4.22 -11.79
N GLN A 32 18.67 4.64 -12.76
CA GLN A 32 18.71 6.00 -13.32
C GLN A 32 18.02 7.03 -12.44
N ASN A 33 17.08 6.63 -11.58
CA ASN A 33 16.23 7.54 -10.81
C ASN A 33 16.19 7.15 -9.32
N PRO A 34 17.06 7.71 -8.48
CA PRO A 34 17.13 7.35 -7.05
C PRO A 34 15.80 7.49 -6.31
N LEU A 35 15.02 8.54 -6.59
CA LEU A 35 13.67 8.68 -6.02
C LEU A 35 12.62 8.15 -6.97
N THR A 36 12.18 6.93 -6.77
CA THR A 36 11.09 6.31 -7.50
C THR A 36 9.97 5.86 -6.59
N LEU A 37 8.75 6.02 -7.06
CA LEU A 37 7.53 5.69 -6.33
C LEU A 37 6.62 4.82 -7.21
N CYS A 38 5.99 3.82 -6.60
CA CYS A 38 4.93 3.02 -7.21
C CYS A 38 3.73 2.89 -6.27
N SER A 39 2.60 2.46 -6.80
CA SER A 39 1.43 2.09 -5.99
C SER A 39 1.04 0.64 -6.25
N GLY A 40 0.23 0.06 -5.35
CA GLY A 40 -0.30 -1.28 -5.52
C GLY A 40 -1.44 -1.39 -6.55
N LEU A 41 -1.69 -0.34 -7.33
CA LEU A 41 -2.82 -0.25 -8.24
C LEU A 41 -2.38 -0.24 -9.71
N SER A 42 -3.25 -0.75 -10.57
CA SER A 42 -3.18 -0.56 -12.02
C SER A 42 -4.17 0.53 -12.45
N TYR A 43 -3.77 1.36 -13.40
CA TYR A 43 -4.52 2.53 -13.83
C TYR A 43 -4.85 2.50 -15.31
N ARG A 44 -5.95 3.16 -15.67
CA ARG A 44 -6.29 3.42 -17.06
C ARG A 44 -5.56 4.68 -17.55
N GLY A 45 -4.83 4.56 -18.65
CA GLY A 45 -4.11 5.66 -19.27
C GLY A 45 -2.93 6.14 -18.43
N LYS A 46 -2.59 7.41 -18.53
CA LYS A 46 -1.38 8.02 -17.93
C LYS A 46 -1.61 8.73 -16.59
N SER A 47 -2.74 8.49 -15.91
CA SER A 47 -3.09 9.17 -14.67
C SER A 47 -3.10 8.20 -13.49
N ASN A 48 -2.48 8.59 -12.37
CA ASN A 48 -2.50 7.86 -11.10
C ASN A 48 -3.57 8.36 -10.12
N LYS A 49 -4.57 9.08 -10.61
CA LYS A 49 -5.70 9.49 -9.79
C LYS A 49 -6.60 8.29 -9.48
N LEU A 50 -7.25 8.31 -8.32
CA LEU A 50 -8.12 7.22 -7.87
C LEU A 50 -9.28 6.92 -8.84
N GLU A 51 -9.80 7.94 -9.52
CA GLU A 51 -10.84 7.79 -10.55
C GLU A 51 -10.41 6.89 -11.72
N HIS A 52 -9.10 6.88 -12.05
CA HIS A 52 -8.52 6.08 -13.12
C HIS A 52 -8.00 4.71 -12.66
N ALA A 53 -8.04 4.43 -11.37
CA ALA A 53 -7.62 3.13 -10.84
C ALA A 53 -8.61 2.04 -11.25
N GLN A 54 -8.09 0.96 -11.84
CA GLN A 54 -8.89 -0.15 -12.37
C GLN A 54 -8.79 -1.42 -11.54
N ARG A 55 -7.59 -1.74 -11.05
CA ARG A 55 -7.34 -2.96 -10.27
C ARG A 55 -6.42 -2.67 -9.10
N MET A 56 -6.67 -3.37 -8.01
CA MET A 56 -5.76 -3.43 -6.87
C MET A 56 -5.00 -4.75 -6.91
N ASN A 57 -3.69 -4.66 -7.10
CA ASN A 57 -2.78 -5.80 -7.08
C ASN A 57 -2.21 -6.04 -5.67
N ALA A 58 -2.06 -4.96 -4.91
CA ALA A 58 -1.58 -5.00 -3.53
C ALA A 58 -2.24 -3.91 -2.68
N LEU A 59 -2.54 -4.25 -1.43
CA LEU A 59 -2.90 -3.29 -0.39
C LEU A 59 -1.66 -3.05 0.46
N ILE A 60 -1.19 -1.81 0.49
CA ILE A 60 0.06 -1.43 1.14
C ILE A 60 -0.22 -0.41 2.24
N PHE A 61 0.39 -0.62 3.40
CA PHE A 61 0.32 0.25 4.57
C PHE A 61 1.70 0.84 4.82
N ASP A 62 1.75 2.11 5.20
CA ASP A 62 2.98 2.79 5.61
C ASP A 62 2.89 3.11 7.10
N LEU A 63 3.72 2.45 7.88
CA LEU A 63 3.83 2.65 9.32
C LEU A 63 5.08 3.47 9.62
N ASP A 64 4.88 4.70 10.04
CA ASP A 64 5.96 5.58 10.52
C ASP A 64 6.39 5.24 11.95
N GLY A 65 7.65 5.55 12.25
CA GLY A 65 8.20 5.39 13.59
C GLY A 65 8.36 3.94 14.01
N VAL A 66 8.75 3.08 13.08
CA VAL A 66 9.00 1.66 13.31
C VAL A 66 10.51 1.41 13.44
N GLY A 67 10.98 1.27 14.69
CA GLY A 67 12.32 0.79 14.99
C GLY A 67 12.33 -0.73 15.24
N LEU A 68 13.47 -1.26 15.68
CA LEU A 68 13.63 -2.70 15.91
C LEU A 68 12.63 -3.26 16.95
N LYS A 69 12.32 -2.50 17.99
CA LYS A 69 11.36 -2.91 19.02
C LYS A 69 9.95 -3.03 18.44
N GLU A 70 9.52 -2.01 17.71
CA GLU A 70 8.21 -1.94 17.08
C GLU A 70 8.06 -3.05 16.02
N LEU A 71 9.10 -3.27 15.22
CA LEU A 71 9.14 -4.35 14.22
C LEU A 71 9.00 -5.73 14.88
N ARG A 72 9.74 -5.98 15.99
CA ARG A 72 9.60 -7.22 16.76
C ARG A 72 8.18 -7.43 17.26
N ASN A 73 7.54 -6.39 17.78
CA ASN A 73 6.18 -6.44 18.27
C ASN A 73 5.17 -6.71 17.12
N LEU A 74 5.39 -6.15 15.95
CA LEU A 74 4.59 -6.45 14.75
C LEU A 74 4.73 -7.92 14.35
N PHE A 75 5.95 -8.46 14.31
CA PHE A 75 6.17 -9.88 14.00
C PHE A 75 5.43 -10.81 14.95
N LEU A 76 5.36 -10.50 16.23
CA LEU A 76 4.61 -11.28 17.21
C LEU A 76 3.09 -11.24 17.01
N ARG A 77 2.60 -10.26 16.25
CA ARG A 77 1.17 -10.08 15.97
C ARG A 77 0.72 -10.67 14.63
N PHE A 78 1.64 -10.84 13.69
CA PHE A 78 1.30 -11.37 12.37
C PHE A 78 0.82 -12.82 12.42
N GLY A 79 -0.26 -13.11 11.69
CA GLY A 79 -0.87 -14.43 11.61
C GLY A 79 -1.70 -14.81 12.84
N GLY A 80 -2.15 -16.05 12.87
CA GLY A 80 -2.96 -16.62 13.95
C GLY A 80 -4.45 -16.30 13.83
N ASP A 81 -5.18 -16.48 14.93
CA ASP A 81 -6.63 -16.34 14.97
C ASP A 81 -7.07 -14.87 14.76
N PRO A 82 -7.80 -14.55 13.67
CA PRO A 82 -8.22 -13.19 13.36
C PRO A 82 -9.21 -12.59 14.36
N THR A 83 -9.89 -13.40 15.16
CA THR A 83 -10.84 -12.94 16.18
C THR A 83 -10.15 -12.27 17.37
N ARG A 84 -8.86 -12.53 17.55
CA ARG A 84 -8.08 -11.92 18.63
C ARG A 84 -7.65 -10.50 18.22
N LEU A 85 -8.06 -9.51 19.00
CA LEU A 85 -7.89 -8.07 18.72
C LEU A 85 -6.47 -7.63 18.33
N ARG A 86 -5.43 -8.29 18.83
CA ARG A 86 -4.04 -7.92 18.56
C ARG A 86 -3.43 -8.65 17.37
N ARG A 87 -4.13 -9.62 16.79
CA ARG A 87 -3.62 -10.35 15.62
C ARG A 87 -3.78 -9.53 14.36
N LEU A 88 -2.77 -9.60 13.52
CA LEU A 88 -2.71 -8.92 12.22
C LEU A 88 -2.59 -9.95 11.11
N PRO A 89 -3.13 -9.71 9.93
CA PRO A 89 -2.90 -10.62 8.82
C PRO A 89 -1.40 -10.70 8.50
N MET A 90 -0.93 -11.91 8.16
CA MET A 90 0.45 -12.11 7.72
C MET A 90 0.67 -11.41 6.39
N PRO A 91 1.61 -10.45 6.28
CA PRO A 91 1.88 -9.76 5.03
C PRO A 91 2.66 -10.65 4.07
N THR A 92 2.54 -10.35 2.77
CA THR A 92 3.36 -10.98 1.73
C THR A 92 4.80 -10.50 1.79
N TYR A 93 4.97 -9.18 1.94
CA TYR A 93 6.28 -8.54 2.06
C TYR A 93 6.27 -7.47 3.16
N LEU A 94 7.42 -7.29 3.78
CA LEU A 94 7.77 -6.10 4.55
C LEU A 94 8.86 -5.34 3.81
N VAL A 95 8.69 -4.02 3.66
CA VAL A 95 9.64 -3.15 2.98
C VAL A 95 10.18 -2.12 3.96
N LEU A 96 11.49 -2.10 4.14
CA LEU A 96 12.17 -1.11 4.97
C LEU A 96 12.51 0.10 4.12
N SER A 97 11.94 1.26 4.45
CA SER A 97 12.11 2.50 3.72
C SER A 97 12.80 3.61 4.54
N GLY A 98 13.67 3.25 5.46
CA GLY A 98 14.31 4.15 6.42
C GLY A 98 13.65 4.04 7.79
N THR A 99 12.97 5.11 8.25
CA THR A 99 12.21 5.12 9.52
C THR A 99 10.79 4.60 9.39
N CYS A 100 10.38 4.22 8.19
CA CYS A 100 9.04 3.72 7.87
C CYS A 100 9.12 2.25 7.46
N LEU A 101 8.06 1.53 7.79
CA LEU A 101 7.83 0.14 7.38
C LEU A 101 6.62 0.08 6.46
N HIS A 102 6.80 -0.41 5.23
CA HIS A 102 5.65 -0.73 4.40
C HIS A 102 5.24 -2.19 4.65
N VAL A 103 3.98 -2.39 5.02
CA VAL A 103 3.37 -3.71 5.18
C VAL A 103 2.55 -3.99 3.93
N CYS A 104 2.96 -4.98 3.14
CA CYS A 104 2.46 -5.21 1.79
C CYS A 104 1.69 -6.53 1.71
N TYR A 105 0.42 -6.45 1.32
CA TYR A 105 -0.44 -7.59 1.03
C TYR A 105 -0.68 -7.67 -0.47
N PHE A 106 -0.01 -8.57 -1.15
CA PHE A 106 -0.22 -8.83 -2.57
C PHE A 106 -1.39 -9.80 -2.74
N PHE A 107 -2.33 -9.46 -3.60
CA PHE A 107 -3.47 -10.33 -3.87
C PHE A 107 -3.10 -11.44 -4.86
N ARG A 108 -3.64 -12.65 -4.62
CA ARG A 108 -3.53 -13.78 -5.58
C ARG A 108 -4.18 -13.42 -6.90
N GLU A 109 -5.35 -12.79 -6.80
CA GLU A 109 -6.09 -12.26 -7.93
C GLU A 109 -6.35 -10.77 -7.71
N PRO A 110 -6.02 -9.92 -8.67
CA PRO A 110 -6.29 -8.48 -8.56
C PRO A 110 -7.77 -8.20 -8.36
N ILE A 111 -8.07 -7.21 -7.52
CA ILE A 111 -9.45 -6.79 -7.24
C ILE A 111 -9.85 -5.70 -8.22
N ASP A 112 -10.96 -5.90 -8.94
CA ASP A 112 -11.52 -4.87 -9.82
C ASP A 112 -12.10 -3.71 -9.03
N LEU A 113 -11.70 -2.49 -9.39
CA LEU A 113 -11.99 -1.27 -8.65
C LEU A 113 -13.20 -0.52 -9.20
N TYR A 114 -14.39 -1.06 -8.97
CA TYR A 114 -15.62 -0.31 -9.16
C TYR A 114 -15.77 0.76 -8.06
N PRO A 115 -16.53 1.84 -8.28
CA PRO A 115 -16.67 2.93 -7.32
C PRO A 115 -17.08 2.49 -5.91
N ASN A 116 -18.03 1.57 -5.79
CA ASN A 116 -18.45 0.99 -4.51
C ASN A 116 -17.35 0.15 -3.84
N ILE A 117 -16.53 -0.53 -4.63
CA ILE A 117 -15.41 -1.33 -4.11
C ILE A 117 -14.28 -0.43 -3.61
N LYS A 118 -13.98 0.67 -4.30
CA LYS A 118 -12.98 1.66 -3.83
C LYS A 118 -13.32 2.20 -2.44
N ILE A 119 -14.60 2.51 -2.19
CA ILE A 119 -15.09 3.00 -0.89
C ILE A 119 -14.92 1.93 0.19
N GLN A 120 -15.30 0.70 -0.09
CA GLN A 120 -15.17 -0.40 0.85
C GLN A 120 -13.70 -0.70 1.15
N LEU A 121 -12.83 -0.70 0.15
CA LEU A 121 -11.39 -0.90 0.33
C LEU A 121 -10.75 0.22 1.15
N LYS A 122 -11.21 1.47 1.01
CA LYS A 122 -10.78 2.58 1.88
C LYS A 122 -11.14 2.28 3.34
N SER A 123 -12.37 1.83 3.60
CA SER A 123 -12.82 1.47 4.96
C SER A 123 -12.01 0.30 5.53
N LEU A 124 -11.79 -0.75 4.74
CA LEU A 124 -10.95 -1.87 5.12
C LEU A 124 -9.53 -1.42 5.45
N LYS A 125 -8.92 -0.60 4.59
CA LYS A 125 -7.57 -0.08 4.81
C LYS A 125 -7.50 0.73 6.10
N TYR A 126 -8.46 1.59 6.37
CA TYR A 126 -8.48 2.39 7.59
C TYR A 126 -8.64 1.53 8.86
N ASP A 127 -9.51 0.52 8.81
CA ASP A 127 -9.69 -0.39 9.94
C ASP A 127 -8.41 -1.20 10.25
N LEU A 128 -7.76 -1.73 9.23
CA LEU A 128 -6.51 -2.46 9.40
C LEU A 128 -5.36 -1.52 9.83
N THR A 129 -5.32 -0.27 9.33
CA THR A 129 -4.34 0.73 9.81
C THR A 129 -4.52 0.99 11.31
N PHE A 130 -5.76 1.21 11.74
CA PHE A 130 -6.07 1.38 13.16
C PHE A 130 -5.63 0.18 13.99
N ARG A 131 -5.85 -1.03 13.49
CA ARG A 131 -5.47 -2.27 14.17
C ARG A 131 -3.94 -2.48 14.25
N MET A 132 -3.21 -2.03 13.24
CA MET A 132 -1.74 -2.13 13.20
C MET A 132 -1.06 -1.10 14.10
N TRP A 133 -1.65 0.07 14.25
CA TRP A 133 -1.02 1.22 14.90
C TRP A 133 -1.29 1.26 16.40
N GLU A 134 -0.26 0.99 17.18
CA GLU A 134 -0.32 1.12 18.63
C GLU A 134 0.91 1.91 19.12
N TYR A 135 0.63 3.09 19.67
CA TYR A 135 1.68 3.98 20.17
C TYR A 135 2.60 3.28 21.18
N LYS A 136 3.90 3.45 21.04
CA LYS A 136 4.97 2.81 21.82
C LYS A 136 5.08 1.28 21.66
N ALA A 137 4.14 0.63 21.02
CA ALA A 137 4.20 -0.80 20.77
C ALA A 137 4.58 -1.14 19.32
N THR A 138 3.89 -0.58 18.34
CA THR A 138 4.13 -0.82 16.91
C THR A 138 4.53 0.44 16.15
N SER A 139 4.41 1.60 16.75
CA SER A 139 4.88 2.89 16.23
C SER A 139 5.32 3.81 17.36
N GLN A 140 6.36 4.60 17.11
CA GLN A 140 6.80 5.67 18.01
C GLN A 140 5.93 6.93 17.84
N ASN A 141 5.15 7.01 16.77
CA ASN A 141 4.25 8.12 16.52
C ASN A 141 2.91 7.89 17.20
N LYS A 142 2.43 8.91 17.94
CA LYS A 142 1.15 8.84 18.66
C LYS A 142 -0.05 8.90 17.71
N GLU A 143 0.04 9.72 16.68
CA GLU A 143 -1.06 9.94 15.75
C GLU A 143 -1.05 8.94 14.62
N ILE A 144 -2.21 8.32 14.38
CA ILE A 144 -2.38 7.34 13.30
C ILE A 144 -2.41 8.09 11.97
N GLN A 145 -1.60 7.65 11.03
CA GLN A 145 -1.56 8.21 9.68
C GLN A 145 -2.38 7.33 8.73
N TYR A 146 -3.57 7.79 8.40
CA TYR A 146 -4.42 7.14 7.41
C TYR A 146 -4.05 7.59 6.00
N GLN A 147 -3.93 6.63 5.09
CA GLN A 147 -3.54 6.89 3.70
C GLN A 147 -4.61 6.36 2.75
N SER A 148 -4.77 7.03 1.61
CA SER A 148 -5.66 6.56 0.55
C SER A 148 -5.16 5.23 -0.04
N ILE A 149 -6.05 4.51 -0.73
CA ILE A 149 -5.70 3.24 -1.38
C ILE A 149 -4.76 3.42 -2.59
N ASN A 150 -4.68 4.62 -3.17
CA ASN A 150 -3.77 4.97 -4.27
C ASN A 150 -2.49 5.67 -3.82
N GLN A 151 -2.18 5.65 -2.53
CA GLN A 151 -0.91 6.14 -2.00
C GLN A 151 0.27 5.52 -2.75
N SER A 152 1.24 6.34 -3.09
CA SER A 152 2.49 5.89 -3.70
C SER A 152 3.54 5.62 -2.63
N PHE A 153 4.33 4.57 -2.85
CA PHE A 153 5.36 4.09 -1.95
C PHE A 153 6.70 4.04 -2.67
N ARG A 154 7.81 4.15 -1.94
CA ARG A 154 9.14 4.02 -2.51
C ARG A 154 9.32 2.64 -3.12
N MET A 155 9.84 2.60 -4.34
CA MET A 155 10.14 1.34 -5.03
C MET A 155 11.30 0.63 -4.35
N VAL A 156 11.17 -0.69 -4.25
CA VAL A 156 12.25 -1.56 -3.74
C VAL A 156 13.46 -1.45 -4.66
N GLY A 157 14.65 -1.37 -4.08
CA GLY A 157 15.90 -1.15 -4.82
C GLY A 157 16.27 0.33 -5.02
N SER A 158 15.30 1.26 -4.93
CA SER A 158 15.59 2.69 -4.96
C SER A 158 16.25 3.17 -3.67
N ILE A 159 16.75 4.40 -3.67
CA ILE A 159 17.43 4.97 -2.52
C ILE A 159 16.53 5.96 -1.78
N ASN A 160 16.53 5.87 -0.45
CA ASN A 160 15.94 6.90 0.38
C ASN A 160 16.92 8.08 0.50
N GLU A 161 16.65 9.16 -0.22
CA GLU A 161 17.52 10.35 -0.26
C GLU A 161 17.77 10.99 1.11
N LYS A 162 16.81 10.84 2.06
CA LYS A 162 16.96 11.41 3.40
C LYS A 162 18.02 10.70 4.25
N HIS A 163 18.22 9.41 4.02
CA HIS A 163 19.08 8.56 4.86
C HIS A 163 20.18 7.86 4.07
N GLY A 164 20.19 7.95 2.73
CA GLY A 164 21.13 7.29 1.85
C GLY A 164 21.00 5.75 1.80
N ASN A 165 19.96 5.19 2.43
CA ASN A 165 19.76 3.75 2.52
C ASN A 165 18.95 3.24 1.32
N GLN A 166 19.33 2.06 0.82
CA GLN A 166 18.54 1.35 -0.18
C GLN A 166 17.23 0.83 0.42
N ILE A 167 16.15 0.92 -0.34
CA ILE A 167 14.87 0.34 0.01
C ILE A 167 14.92 -1.16 -0.23
N VAL A 168 14.74 -1.95 0.81
CA VAL A 168 14.82 -3.40 0.76
C VAL A 168 13.51 -4.06 1.16
N ALA A 169 13.19 -5.18 0.52
CA ALA A 169 12.00 -5.98 0.80
C ALA A 169 12.37 -7.36 1.32
N PHE A 170 11.56 -7.85 2.25
CA PHE A 170 11.63 -9.20 2.78
C PHE A 170 10.31 -9.90 2.55
N ARG A 171 10.36 -11.08 1.92
CA ARG A 171 9.18 -11.94 1.83
C ARG A 171 8.89 -12.54 3.19
N THR A 172 7.64 -12.40 3.66
CA THR A 172 7.20 -12.86 4.97
C THR A 172 6.05 -13.86 4.90
N GLY A 173 5.31 -13.85 3.80
CA GLY A 173 4.16 -14.74 3.61
C GLY A 173 3.81 -14.95 2.14
N GLU A 174 2.71 -15.65 1.93
CA GLU A 174 2.15 -15.90 0.60
C GLU A 174 1.22 -14.76 0.17
N PRO A 175 0.95 -14.62 -1.15
CA PRO A 175 -0.11 -13.75 -1.64
C PRO A 175 -1.45 -14.10 -0.96
N VAL A 176 -2.24 -13.08 -0.64
CA VAL A 176 -3.46 -13.19 0.15
C VAL A 176 -4.71 -13.14 -0.71
N THR A 177 -5.84 -13.54 -0.11
CA THR A 177 -7.17 -13.29 -0.66
C THR A 177 -7.84 -12.13 0.08
N LEU A 178 -8.88 -11.55 -0.53
CA LEU A 178 -9.66 -10.49 0.12
C LEU A 178 -10.38 -11.02 1.37
N GLU A 179 -10.88 -12.25 1.31
CA GLU A 179 -11.54 -12.92 2.43
C GLU A 179 -10.60 -13.07 3.62
N TYR A 180 -9.33 -13.38 3.36
CA TYR A 180 -8.32 -13.45 4.41
C TYR A 180 -8.15 -12.12 5.13
N LEU A 181 -8.05 -11.01 4.41
CA LEU A 181 -7.95 -9.68 5.01
C LEU A 181 -9.24 -9.29 5.73
N ASN A 182 -10.40 -9.59 5.14
CA ASN A 182 -11.71 -9.35 5.75
C ASN A 182 -11.86 -10.03 7.11
N ALA A 183 -11.28 -11.21 7.29
CA ALA A 183 -11.36 -11.92 8.57
C ALA A 183 -10.75 -11.12 9.74
N TYR A 184 -9.78 -10.27 9.47
CA TYR A 184 -9.15 -9.40 10.48
C TYR A 184 -9.84 -8.05 10.65
N ALA A 185 -10.78 -7.70 9.78
CA ALA A 185 -11.51 -6.43 9.85
C ALA A 185 -12.81 -6.57 10.62
N ARG A 186 -13.26 -5.46 11.21
CA ARG A 186 -14.60 -5.37 11.79
C ARG A 186 -15.65 -5.61 10.71
N PRO A 187 -16.78 -6.26 11.04
CA PRO A 187 -17.81 -6.65 10.06
C PRO A 187 -18.26 -5.50 9.14
N GLU A 188 -18.45 -4.31 9.70
CA GLU A 188 -18.89 -3.12 8.98
C GLU A 188 -17.88 -2.57 7.98
N ASN A 189 -16.60 -2.92 8.14
CA ASN A 189 -15.48 -2.48 7.28
C ASN A 189 -14.99 -3.54 6.30
N ARG A 190 -15.67 -4.69 6.24
CA ARG A 190 -15.36 -5.76 5.29
C ARG A 190 -15.79 -5.38 3.89
N VAL A 191 -15.02 -5.85 2.91
CA VAL A 191 -15.31 -5.63 1.49
C VAL A 191 -16.15 -6.78 0.97
N ASP A 192 -17.29 -6.45 0.37
CA ASP A 192 -18.15 -7.36 -0.38
C ASP A 192 -18.14 -6.97 -1.86
N VAL A 193 -17.41 -7.75 -2.68
CA VAL A 193 -17.28 -7.49 -4.12
C VAL A 193 -18.58 -7.71 -4.88
N ASN A 194 -19.54 -8.47 -4.31
CA ASN A 194 -20.83 -8.75 -4.89
C ASN A 194 -21.89 -7.70 -4.53
N LYS A 195 -21.55 -6.75 -3.65
CA LYS A 195 -22.48 -5.69 -3.26
C LYS A 195 -22.90 -4.88 -4.49
N PRO A 196 -24.20 -4.79 -4.80
CA PRO A 196 -24.64 -4.11 -5.99
C PRO A 196 -24.24 -2.64 -5.97
N PHE A 197 -23.71 -2.16 -7.09
CA PHE A 197 -23.38 -0.75 -7.26
C PHE A 197 -24.67 0.06 -7.43
N ARG A 198 -24.96 0.90 -6.44
CA ARG A 198 -26.04 1.88 -6.54
C ARG A 198 -25.41 3.28 -6.62
N PRO A 199 -25.27 3.85 -7.84
CA PRO A 199 -24.64 5.15 -7.99
C PRO A 199 -25.49 6.21 -7.31
N SER A 200 -25.00 6.76 -6.21
CA SER A 200 -25.52 7.97 -5.58
C SER A 200 -24.54 9.12 -5.84
N LYS A 201 -24.98 10.35 -5.63
CA LYS A 201 -24.11 11.53 -5.70
C LYS A 201 -22.95 11.41 -4.70
N ILE A 202 -23.25 11.04 -3.47
CA ILE A 202 -22.26 10.81 -2.38
C ILE A 202 -21.27 9.71 -2.76
N THR A 203 -21.76 8.61 -3.32
CA THR A 203 -20.91 7.49 -3.76
C THR A 203 -19.93 7.91 -4.87
N ARG A 204 -20.39 8.75 -5.80
CA ARG A 204 -19.54 9.30 -6.88
C ARG A 204 -18.46 10.23 -6.35
N GLU A 205 -18.80 11.08 -5.41
CA GLU A 205 -17.85 12.00 -4.76
C GLU A 205 -16.78 11.23 -3.96
N ALA A 206 -17.19 10.27 -3.13
CA ALA A 206 -16.29 9.47 -2.32
C ALA A 206 -15.37 8.55 -3.15
N ALA A 207 -15.76 8.18 -4.37
CA ALA A 207 -14.93 7.39 -5.26
C ALA A 207 -13.86 8.22 -6.00
N ARG A 208 -13.97 9.56 -5.98
CA ARG A 208 -13.02 10.50 -6.60
C ARG A 208 -11.96 11.00 -5.64
N GLU A 209 -12.22 11.00 -4.35
CA GLU A 209 -11.26 11.31 -3.29
C GLU A 209 -10.26 10.14 -3.08
#